data_c2058ac0b7b4e6c842b5be65e9038afe
#
_entry.id   c2058ac0b7b4e6c842b5be65e9038afe
#
_cell.length_a   1.000
_cell.length_b   1.000
_cell.length_c   1.000
_cell.angle_alpha   90.00
_cell.angle_beta   90.00
_cell.angle_gamma   90.00
#
_symmetry.space_group_name_H-M   'P 1'
#
loop_
_entity.id
_entity.type
_entity.pdbx_description
1 polymer ?
#
loop_
_entity_poly.entity_id
_entity_poly.type
_entity_poly.pdbx_seq_one_letter_code
_entity_poly.pdbx_strand_id
1 'polypeptide(L)'
;MTQEPMEGAEPMEGAEPMEATLPDPALASAVLEVEAHVGREGWDQPARLYALVDTERFVAAEPRMAEAMGIAETVVPGSLTAIEQEQYPAEQPVEQVLETIVWPPTVDGCCVVVERLVLPPEVDAEIPEDPAEAATFAREHPLRQEVRMVAGATRAGATYCALRLKAHDNEESVVDGTDLVPGLVELVLATLHDADDTGVQA
;
A
#
# COMPACT_ATOMS: atom_id res chain seq x y z
N MET A 1 19.94 -42.26 -50.39
CA MET A 1 18.90 -41.57 -49.59
C MET A 1 19.61 -40.97 -48.41
N THR A 2 19.99 -39.74 -48.59
CA THR A 2 20.79 -38.96 -47.64
C THR A 2 19.82 -38.16 -46.78
N GLN A 3 19.80 -38.40 -45.48
CA GLN A 3 19.02 -37.63 -44.51
C GLN A 3 19.85 -36.45 -44.05
N GLU A 4 19.35 -35.24 -44.30
CA GLU A 4 19.91 -33.99 -43.77
C GLU A 4 19.55 -33.84 -42.30
N PRO A 5 20.46 -33.30 -41.49
CA PRO A 5 20.17 -32.98 -40.09
C PRO A 5 19.39 -31.65 -39.97
N MET A 6 18.32 -31.66 -39.23
CA MET A 6 17.56 -30.45 -38.83
C MET A 6 18.40 -29.66 -37.83
N GLU A 7 18.84 -28.52 -38.29
CA GLU A 7 19.57 -27.48 -37.55
C GLU A 7 18.59 -26.45 -36.96
N GLY A 8 18.81 -26.05 -35.71
CA GLY A 8 18.37 -24.77 -35.20
C GLY A 8 17.12 -24.75 -34.36
N ALA A 9 17.20 -25.20 -33.12
CA ALA A 9 16.41 -24.60 -32.07
C ALA A 9 17.32 -23.60 -31.32
N GLU A 10 17.16 -22.31 -31.62
CA GLU A 10 17.81 -21.24 -30.84
C GLU A 10 17.22 -21.20 -29.43
N PRO A 11 18.06 -21.10 -28.38
CA PRO A 11 17.54 -20.89 -27.00
C PRO A 11 16.92 -19.50 -26.94
N MET A 12 15.70 -19.40 -26.48
CA MET A 12 15.07 -18.14 -26.08
C MET A 12 15.83 -17.56 -24.90
N GLU A 13 16.75 -16.67 -25.24
CA GLU A 13 17.45 -15.79 -24.31
C GLU A 13 16.51 -14.64 -23.93
N GLY A 14 16.31 -14.41 -22.64
CA GLY A 14 15.74 -13.16 -22.15
C GLY A 14 14.47 -13.24 -21.31
N ALA A 15 14.41 -14.12 -20.31
CA ALA A 15 13.65 -13.80 -19.12
C ALA A 15 14.69 -13.42 -18.06
N GLU A 16 14.97 -12.13 -17.91
CA GLU A 16 15.70 -11.66 -16.76
C GLU A 16 14.90 -12.06 -15.51
N PRO A 17 15.54 -12.67 -14.48
CA PRO A 17 14.84 -12.93 -13.24
C PRO A 17 14.44 -11.56 -12.68
N MET A 18 13.15 -11.32 -12.46
CA MET A 18 12.68 -10.22 -11.63
C MET A 18 13.41 -10.37 -10.29
N GLU A 19 14.38 -9.49 -10.05
CA GLU A 19 15.00 -9.38 -8.73
C GLU A 19 13.86 -9.14 -7.74
N ALA A 20 13.57 -10.15 -6.93
CA ALA A 20 12.66 -9.99 -5.82
C ALA A 20 13.29 -8.93 -4.90
N THR A 21 12.79 -7.70 -5.01
CA THR A 21 13.24 -6.60 -4.16
C THR A 21 12.98 -7.01 -2.71
N LEU A 22 14.03 -7.13 -1.91
CA LEU A 22 13.88 -7.44 -0.50
C LEU A 22 13.06 -6.32 0.15
N PRO A 23 12.08 -6.67 1.00
CA PRO A 23 11.26 -5.66 1.65
C PRO A 23 12.12 -4.74 2.52
N ASP A 24 11.83 -3.45 2.51
CA ASP A 24 12.40 -2.48 3.45
C ASP A 24 11.86 -2.79 4.85
N PRO A 25 12.70 -3.17 5.82
CA PRO A 25 12.24 -3.62 7.13
C PRO A 25 11.55 -2.50 7.93
N ALA A 26 11.96 -1.24 7.74
CA ALA A 26 11.37 -0.10 8.44
C ALA A 26 9.97 0.18 7.91
N LEU A 27 9.79 0.15 6.59
CA LEU A 27 8.49 0.30 5.95
C LEU A 27 7.57 -0.87 6.33
N ALA A 28 8.06 -2.10 6.27
CA ALA A 28 7.28 -3.29 6.63
C ALA A 28 6.78 -3.21 8.08
N SER A 29 7.65 -2.83 9.02
CA SER A 29 7.28 -2.63 10.43
C SER A 29 6.21 -1.56 10.58
N ALA A 30 6.40 -0.39 9.96
CA ALA A 30 5.44 0.72 10.04
C ALA A 30 4.06 0.35 9.46
N VAL A 31 4.00 -0.35 8.33
CA VAL A 31 2.75 -0.81 7.70
C VAL A 31 2.02 -1.81 8.59
N LEU A 32 2.74 -2.78 9.17
CA LEU A 32 2.16 -3.78 10.07
C LEU A 32 1.70 -3.14 11.39
N GLU A 33 2.42 -2.15 11.93
CA GLU A 33 2.01 -1.40 13.12
C GLU A 33 0.73 -0.60 12.87
N VAL A 34 0.60 0.05 11.71
CA VAL A 34 -0.62 0.76 11.30
C VAL A 34 -1.78 -0.22 11.15
N GLU A 35 -1.57 -1.37 10.50
CA GLU A 35 -2.58 -2.41 10.36
C GLU A 35 -3.08 -2.89 11.73
N ALA A 36 -2.17 -3.23 12.64
CA ALA A 36 -2.50 -3.68 13.98
C ALA A 36 -3.19 -2.57 14.81
N HIS A 37 -2.81 -1.29 14.62
CA HIS A 37 -3.44 -0.16 15.27
C HIS A 37 -4.91 -0.01 14.83
N VAL A 38 -5.16 0.07 13.53
CA VAL A 38 -6.50 0.20 12.97
C VAL A 38 -7.34 -1.05 13.24
N GLY A 39 -6.71 -2.23 13.23
CA GLY A 39 -7.36 -3.50 13.57
C GLY A 39 -8.03 -3.51 14.95
N ARG A 40 -7.44 -2.85 15.94
CA ARG A 40 -8.02 -2.75 17.30
C ARG A 40 -9.27 -1.89 17.38
N GLU A 41 -9.49 -1.01 16.42
CA GLU A 41 -10.67 -0.15 16.35
C GLU A 41 -11.87 -0.80 15.66
N GLY A 42 -11.68 -1.99 15.09
CA GLY A 42 -12.72 -2.76 14.42
C GLY A 42 -12.85 -2.45 12.93
N TRP A 43 -14.01 -2.75 12.37
CA TRP A 43 -14.36 -2.63 10.96
C TRP A 43 -15.30 -1.45 10.70
N ASP A 44 -15.59 -1.22 9.41
CA ASP A 44 -16.46 -0.14 8.93
C ASP A 44 -15.86 1.25 9.19
N GLN A 45 -14.52 1.33 9.10
CA GLN A 45 -13.76 2.56 9.29
C GLN A 45 -13.62 3.34 7.97
N PRO A 46 -13.63 4.69 8.04
CA PRO A 46 -13.26 5.51 6.89
C PRO A 46 -11.82 5.24 6.47
N ALA A 47 -11.48 5.57 5.23
CA ALA A 47 -10.10 5.53 4.79
C ALA A 47 -9.23 6.45 5.66
N ARG A 48 -7.98 6.05 5.93
CA ARG A 48 -7.01 6.81 6.72
C ARG A 48 -5.71 6.97 5.96
N LEU A 49 -5.05 8.07 6.20
CA LEU A 49 -3.79 8.41 5.59
C LEU A 49 -2.76 8.71 6.69
N TYR A 50 -1.56 8.19 6.52
CA TYR A 50 -0.45 8.37 7.46
C TYR A 50 0.79 8.90 6.74
N ALA A 51 1.40 9.93 7.30
CA ALA A 51 2.77 10.30 6.97
C ALA A 51 3.74 9.36 7.69
N LEU A 52 4.75 8.88 6.99
CA LEU A 52 5.85 8.12 7.58
C LEU A 52 7.08 9.02 7.67
N VAL A 53 7.60 9.19 8.87
CA VAL A 53 8.76 10.05 9.15
C VAL A 53 9.85 9.25 9.86
N ASP A 54 11.10 9.58 9.61
CA ASP A 54 12.22 9.01 10.36
C ASP A 54 12.05 9.28 11.86
N THR A 55 12.06 8.22 12.66
CA THR A 55 11.74 8.28 14.09
C THR A 55 12.75 9.13 14.87
N GLU A 56 14.05 9.03 14.58
CA GLU A 56 15.08 9.80 15.29
C GLU A 56 14.90 11.30 15.00
N ARG A 57 14.67 11.65 13.73
CA ARG A 57 14.43 13.03 13.31
C ARG A 57 13.14 13.58 13.90
N PHE A 58 12.08 12.79 13.95
CA PHE A 58 10.81 13.19 14.56
C PHE A 58 10.95 13.44 16.07
N VAL A 59 11.59 12.55 16.83
CA VAL A 59 11.84 12.71 18.27
C VAL A 59 12.67 13.95 18.56
N ALA A 60 13.67 14.24 17.72
CA ALA A 60 14.49 15.44 17.87
C ALA A 60 13.74 16.74 17.56
N ALA A 61 12.83 16.72 16.58
CA ALA A 61 12.07 17.90 16.17
C ALA A 61 10.85 18.16 17.09
N GLU A 62 10.14 17.10 17.50
CA GLU A 62 8.87 17.15 18.24
C GLU A 62 8.91 16.33 19.54
N PRO A 63 9.82 16.63 20.49
CA PRO A 63 10.05 15.78 21.66
C PRO A 63 8.81 15.62 22.57
N ARG A 64 7.95 16.64 22.63
CA ARG A 64 6.72 16.56 23.44
C ARG A 64 5.68 15.61 22.81
N MET A 65 5.59 15.61 21.50
CA MET A 65 4.69 14.70 20.78
C MET A 65 5.22 13.28 20.86
N ALA A 66 6.52 13.07 20.67
CA ALA A 66 7.18 11.80 20.82
C ALA A 66 7.01 11.19 22.22
N GLU A 67 7.07 12.02 23.28
CA GLU A 67 6.78 11.61 24.66
C GLU A 67 5.31 11.20 24.82
N ALA A 68 4.39 11.99 24.29
CA ALA A 68 2.94 11.69 24.34
C ALA A 68 2.59 10.40 23.57
N MET A 69 3.31 10.07 22.49
CA MET A 69 3.17 8.84 21.74
C MET A 69 3.92 7.66 22.37
N GLY A 70 4.73 7.89 23.40
CA GLY A 70 5.49 6.84 24.09
C GLY A 70 6.69 6.29 23.30
N ILE A 71 7.14 6.98 22.24
CA ILE A 71 8.23 6.53 21.37
C ILE A 71 9.59 7.13 21.73
N ALA A 72 9.62 8.16 22.59
CA ALA A 72 10.84 8.89 22.93
C ALA A 72 11.97 8.01 23.52
N GLU A 73 11.61 6.92 24.21
CA GLU A 73 12.58 6.02 24.89
C GLU A 73 12.91 4.76 24.08
N THR A 74 12.21 4.50 22.97
CA THR A 74 12.31 3.25 22.20
C THR A 74 12.76 3.44 20.77
N VAL A 75 13.48 4.51 20.50
CA VAL A 75 13.94 4.84 19.14
C VAL A 75 14.89 3.79 18.61
N VAL A 76 14.52 3.19 17.48
CA VAL A 76 15.39 2.29 16.72
C VAL A 76 15.93 3.06 15.52
N PRO A 77 17.27 3.13 15.33
CA PRO A 77 17.85 3.82 14.18
C PRO A 77 17.29 3.30 12.86
N GLY A 78 16.88 4.24 11.99
CA GLY A 78 16.30 3.94 10.69
C GLY A 78 14.85 3.47 10.72
N SER A 79 14.17 3.46 11.88
CA SER A 79 12.74 3.17 11.95
C SER A 79 11.88 4.34 11.46
N LEU A 80 10.67 4.03 11.04
CA LEU A 80 9.66 5.01 10.61
C LEU A 80 8.54 5.11 11.64
N THR A 81 8.11 6.33 11.93
CA THR A 81 6.94 6.62 12.76
C THR A 81 5.77 7.02 11.87
N ALA A 82 4.63 6.37 12.03
CA ALA A 82 3.39 6.70 11.34
C ALA A 82 2.62 7.80 12.09
N ILE A 83 2.29 8.87 11.39
CA ILE A 83 1.53 10.02 11.91
C ILE A 83 0.24 10.15 11.12
N GLU A 84 -0.89 9.89 11.77
CA GLU A 84 -2.21 9.97 11.16
C GLU A 84 -2.54 11.40 10.73
N GLN A 85 -3.12 11.53 9.54
CA GLN A 85 -3.54 12.80 8.97
C GLN A 85 -5.03 13.01 9.21
N GLU A 86 -5.37 13.84 10.20
CA GLU A 86 -6.75 14.10 10.64
C GLU A 86 -7.62 14.83 9.60
N GLN A 87 -7.02 15.44 8.58
CA GLN A 87 -7.72 16.27 7.59
C GLN A 87 -8.12 15.51 6.33
N TYR A 88 -8.24 14.20 6.40
CA TYR A 88 -8.71 13.42 5.28
C TYR A 88 -10.20 13.68 5.00
N PRO A 89 -10.60 14.09 3.77
CA PRO A 89 -12.00 14.28 3.42
C PRO A 89 -12.70 12.92 3.26
N ALA A 90 -13.24 12.39 4.35
CA ALA A 90 -13.81 11.03 4.42
C ALA A 90 -14.95 10.75 3.40
N GLU A 91 -15.52 11.78 2.80
CA GLU A 91 -16.59 11.66 1.79
C GLU A 91 -16.03 11.46 0.36
N GLN A 92 -14.74 11.67 0.15
CA GLN A 92 -14.11 11.50 -1.17
C GLN A 92 -13.45 10.12 -1.29
N PRO A 93 -13.50 9.49 -2.47
CA PRO A 93 -12.71 8.29 -2.73
C PRO A 93 -11.22 8.54 -2.47
N VAL A 94 -10.55 7.61 -1.81
CA VAL A 94 -9.14 7.76 -1.43
C VAL A 94 -8.25 7.98 -2.65
N GLU A 95 -8.58 7.38 -3.77
CA GLU A 95 -7.86 7.50 -5.04
C GLU A 95 -7.81 8.97 -5.50
N GLN A 96 -8.94 9.69 -5.43
CA GLN A 96 -9.01 11.11 -5.80
C GLN A 96 -8.21 11.99 -4.83
N VAL A 97 -8.18 11.63 -3.56
CA VAL A 97 -7.41 12.39 -2.56
C VAL A 97 -5.91 12.16 -2.79
N LEU A 98 -5.48 10.92 -3.03
CA LEU A 98 -4.09 10.60 -3.32
C LEU A 98 -3.57 11.32 -4.57
N GLU A 99 -4.39 11.52 -5.61
CA GLU A 99 -4.02 12.28 -6.80
C GLU A 99 -3.71 13.77 -6.52
N THR A 100 -4.17 14.31 -5.40
CA THR A 100 -4.02 15.73 -5.05
C THR A 100 -2.99 16.00 -3.94
N ILE A 101 -2.53 14.95 -3.25
CA ILE A 101 -1.58 15.08 -2.14
C ILE A 101 -0.16 15.23 -2.66
N VAL A 102 0.54 16.20 -2.09
CA VAL A 102 2.00 16.35 -2.24
C VAL A 102 2.59 16.43 -0.84
N TRP A 103 3.46 15.50 -0.52
CA TRP A 103 4.11 15.45 0.78
C TRP A 103 5.31 16.40 0.84
N PRO A 104 5.51 17.10 1.98
CA PRO A 104 6.73 17.90 2.16
C PRO A 104 7.97 17.00 2.23
N PRO A 105 9.18 17.56 1.93
CA PRO A 105 10.42 16.77 1.94
C PRO A 105 10.79 16.14 3.30
N THR A 106 10.16 16.57 4.37
CA THR A 106 10.33 16.02 5.72
C THR A 106 9.60 14.68 5.94
N VAL A 107 8.71 14.32 5.02
CA VAL A 107 8.01 13.04 5.02
C VAL A 107 8.77 12.05 4.15
N ASP A 108 9.22 10.95 4.73
CA ASP A 108 10.05 9.93 4.08
C ASP A 108 9.22 8.92 3.30
N GLY A 109 7.97 8.75 3.69
CA GLY A 109 7.02 7.84 3.08
C GLY A 109 5.60 8.15 3.51
N CYS A 110 4.66 7.40 3.00
CA CYS A 110 3.27 7.46 3.46
C CYS A 110 2.63 6.09 3.36
N CYS A 111 1.55 5.89 4.09
CA CYS A 111 0.68 4.74 3.87
C CYS A 111 -0.80 5.14 3.98
N VAL A 112 -1.63 4.34 3.34
CA VAL A 112 -3.08 4.50 3.32
C VAL A 112 -3.73 3.22 3.83
N VAL A 113 -4.80 3.37 4.58
CA VAL A 113 -5.67 2.27 5.03
C VAL A 113 -7.02 2.43 4.39
N VAL A 114 -7.50 1.38 3.74
CA VAL A 114 -8.84 1.32 3.15
C VAL A 114 -9.52 0.00 3.44
N GLU A 115 -10.84 0.03 3.58
CA GLU A 115 -11.65 -1.17 3.60
C GLU A 115 -12.39 -1.27 2.28
N ARG A 116 -12.30 -2.43 1.63
CA ARG A 116 -12.89 -2.69 0.32
C ARG A 116 -13.66 -4.00 0.33
N LEU A 117 -14.69 -4.00 -0.48
CA LEU A 117 -15.41 -5.21 -0.82
C LEU A 117 -14.78 -5.77 -2.09
N VAL A 118 -14.34 -7.01 -2.02
CA VAL A 118 -13.70 -7.72 -3.13
C VAL A 118 -14.48 -8.96 -3.50
N LEU A 119 -14.43 -9.32 -4.77
CA LEU A 119 -14.97 -10.55 -5.31
C LEU A 119 -13.83 -11.47 -5.74
N PRO A 120 -14.00 -12.79 -5.66
CA PRO A 120 -12.99 -13.71 -6.18
C PRO A 120 -12.93 -13.63 -7.71
N PRO A 121 -11.75 -13.89 -8.33
CA PRO A 121 -11.55 -13.76 -9.77
C PRO A 121 -12.49 -14.58 -10.64
N GLU A 122 -13.06 -15.66 -10.11
CA GLU A 122 -13.98 -16.54 -10.82
C GLU A 122 -15.29 -15.84 -11.24
N VAL A 123 -15.63 -14.72 -10.61
CA VAL A 123 -16.84 -13.95 -10.91
C VAL A 123 -16.58 -12.69 -11.72
N ASP A 124 -15.33 -12.41 -12.11
CA ASP A 124 -14.97 -11.20 -12.87
C ASP A 124 -15.79 -11.04 -14.16
N ALA A 125 -16.05 -12.15 -14.86
CA ALA A 125 -16.84 -12.14 -16.09
C ALA A 125 -18.35 -11.84 -15.88
N GLU A 126 -18.83 -11.90 -14.64
CA GLU A 126 -20.23 -11.67 -14.28
C GLU A 126 -20.46 -10.22 -13.81
N ILE A 127 -19.37 -9.46 -13.55
CA ILE A 127 -19.46 -8.08 -13.05
C ILE A 127 -20.03 -7.18 -14.17
N PRO A 128 -21.12 -6.42 -13.90
CA PRO A 128 -21.65 -5.47 -14.85
C PRO A 128 -20.63 -4.39 -15.24
N GLU A 129 -20.71 -3.90 -16.48
CA GLU A 129 -19.86 -2.80 -16.96
C GLU A 129 -20.25 -1.43 -16.36
N ASP A 130 -21.52 -1.25 -16.01
CA ASP A 130 -21.98 -0.03 -15.34
C ASP A 130 -21.50 0.01 -13.88
N PRO A 131 -20.82 1.09 -13.46
CA PRO A 131 -20.23 1.17 -12.10
C PRO A 131 -21.26 1.06 -10.97
N ALA A 132 -22.49 1.56 -11.14
CA ALA A 132 -23.51 1.51 -10.11
C ALA A 132 -24.13 0.11 -10.00
N GLU A 133 -24.29 -0.58 -11.13
CA GLU A 133 -24.72 -1.98 -11.17
C GLU A 133 -23.62 -2.90 -10.62
N ALA A 134 -22.36 -2.68 -10.99
CA ALA A 134 -21.21 -3.39 -10.47
C ALA A 134 -21.09 -3.28 -8.93
N ALA A 135 -21.26 -2.06 -8.39
CA ALA A 135 -21.26 -1.83 -6.96
C ALA A 135 -22.42 -2.53 -6.23
N THR A 136 -23.58 -2.62 -6.87
CA THR A 136 -24.75 -3.34 -6.33
C THR A 136 -24.50 -4.85 -6.38
N PHE A 137 -24.03 -5.35 -7.52
CA PHE A 137 -23.66 -6.75 -7.71
C PHE A 137 -22.64 -7.20 -6.65
N ALA A 138 -21.57 -6.42 -6.46
CA ALA A 138 -20.55 -6.76 -5.47
C ALA A 138 -21.10 -6.81 -4.03
N ARG A 139 -21.99 -5.87 -3.66
CA ARG A 139 -22.60 -5.83 -2.32
C ARG A 139 -23.53 -7.01 -2.05
N GLU A 140 -24.21 -7.51 -3.07
CA GLU A 140 -25.21 -8.57 -2.93
C GLU A 140 -24.63 -9.96 -3.20
N HIS A 141 -23.42 -10.03 -3.79
CA HIS A 141 -22.83 -11.31 -4.17
C HIS A 141 -22.50 -12.20 -2.97
N PRO A 142 -22.86 -13.49 -2.98
CA PRO A 142 -22.64 -14.39 -1.84
C PRO A 142 -21.16 -14.66 -1.53
N LEU A 143 -20.29 -14.55 -2.53
CA LEU A 143 -18.83 -14.76 -2.39
C LEU A 143 -18.07 -13.46 -2.09
N ARG A 144 -18.77 -12.36 -1.80
CA ARG A 144 -18.09 -11.11 -1.43
C ARG A 144 -17.27 -11.30 -0.16
N GLN A 145 -16.13 -10.63 -0.13
CA GLN A 145 -15.26 -10.58 1.03
C GLN A 145 -14.96 -9.11 1.36
N GLU A 146 -14.96 -8.79 2.63
CA GLU A 146 -14.51 -7.49 3.11
C GLU A 146 -13.05 -7.60 3.51
N VAL A 147 -12.22 -6.71 2.95
CA VAL A 147 -10.76 -6.71 3.13
C VAL A 147 -10.32 -5.33 3.59
N ARG A 148 -9.55 -5.27 4.68
CA ARG A 148 -8.76 -4.11 5.02
C ARG A 148 -7.41 -4.23 4.33
N MET A 149 -7.02 -3.17 3.65
CA MET A 149 -5.78 -3.05 2.92
C MET A 149 -4.99 -1.88 3.49
N VAL A 150 -3.74 -2.13 3.84
CA VAL A 150 -2.76 -1.08 4.14
C VAL A 150 -1.70 -1.14 3.05
N ALA A 151 -1.51 -0.04 2.36
CA ALA A 151 -0.47 0.11 1.35
C ALA A 151 0.46 1.25 1.73
N GLY A 152 1.75 0.99 1.79
CA GLY A 152 2.77 1.97 2.13
C GLY A 152 3.88 2.04 1.09
N ALA A 153 4.47 3.22 0.97
CA ALA A 153 5.62 3.48 0.13
C ALA A 153 6.58 4.49 0.75
N THR A 154 7.83 4.46 0.33
CA THR A 154 8.85 5.44 0.69
C THR A 154 9.31 6.23 -0.53
N ARG A 155 9.92 7.42 -0.31
CA ARG A 155 10.57 8.20 -1.39
C ARG A 155 11.71 7.45 -2.07
N ALA A 156 12.30 6.47 -1.40
CA ALA A 156 13.31 5.59 -1.97
C ALA A 156 12.73 4.53 -2.95
N GLY A 157 11.40 4.50 -3.13
CA GLY A 157 10.71 3.56 -4.01
C GLY A 157 10.41 2.19 -3.38
N ALA A 158 10.69 1.99 -2.09
CA ALA A 158 10.26 0.79 -1.40
C ALA A 158 8.74 0.80 -1.22
N THR A 159 8.12 -0.39 -1.32
CA THR A 159 6.67 -0.60 -1.16
C THR A 159 6.41 -1.74 -0.20
N TYR A 160 5.30 -1.67 0.52
CA TYR A 160 4.82 -2.75 1.38
C TYR A 160 3.32 -2.68 1.59
N CYS A 161 2.68 -3.84 1.73
CA CYS A 161 1.24 -3.95 1.94
C CYS A 161 0.94 -4.94 3.05
N ALA A 162 -0.18 -4.74 3.73
CA ALA A 162 -0.79 -5.70 4.63
C ALA A 162 -2.29 -5.82 4.33
N LEU A 163 -2.80 -7.04 4.28
CA LEU A 163 -4.20 -7.35 4.00
C LEU A 163 -4.79 -8.18 5.13
N ARG A 164 -5.97 -7.80 5.60
CA ARG A 164 -6.76 -8.57 6.55
C ARG A 164 -8.16 -8.81 6.00
N LEU A 165 -8.61 -10.06 6.01
CA LEU A 165 -9.98 -10.43 5.67
C LEU A 165 -10.88 -10.31 6.91
N LYS A 166 -12.06 -9.67 6.78
CA LYS A 166 -13.05 -9.58 7.87
C LYS A 166 -13.52 -10.96 8.35
N ALA A 167 -13.58 -11.94 7.44
CA ALA A 167 -13.94 -13.32 7.78
C ALA A 167 -12.87 -14.05 8.61
N HIS A 168 -11.65 -13.54 8.64
CA HIS A 168 -10.49 -14.07 9.38
C HIS A 168 -9.82 -12.95 10.17
N ASP A 169 -10.59 -12.28 11.04
CA ASP A 169 -10.18 -11.10 11.79
C ASP A 169 -9.33 -11.47 13.02
N ASN A 170 -8.10 -11.89 12.77
CA ASN A 170 -7.08 -12.11 13.80
C ASN A 170 -5.70 -11.71 13.28
N GLU A 171 -4.79 -11.38 14.18
CA GLU A 171 -3.44 -10.89 13.83
C GLU A 171 -2.62 -11.91 13.04
N GLU A 172 -2.82 -13.21 13.25
CA GLU A 172 -2.10 -14.29 12.56
C GLU A 172 -2.58 -14.48 11.11
N SER A 173 -3.71 -13.89 10.74
CA SER A 173 -4.32 -14.00 9.40
C SER A 173 -4.02 -12.81 8.50
N VAL A 174 -3.13 -11.90 8.91
CA VAL A 174 -2.64 -10.81 8.06
C VAL A 174 -1.71 -11.40 7.00
N VAL A 175 -2.02 -11.11 5.75
CA VAL A 175 -1.14 -11.43 4.61
C VAL A 175 -0.38 -10.17 4.25
N ASP A 176 0.93 -10.24 4.16
CA ASP A 176 1.78 -9.09 3.90
C ASP A 176 2.81 -9.34 2.79
N GLY A 177 3.28 -8.28 2.15
CA GLY A 177 4.22 -8.34 1.05
C GLY A 177 4.38 -7.03 0.30
N THR A 178 5.30 -6.99 -0.67
CA THR A 178 5.68 -5.75 -1.36
C THR A 178 4.70 -5.29 -2.43
N ASP A 179 3.88 -6.20 -3.00
CA ASP A 179 3.05 -5.91 -4.20
C ASP A 179 1.71 -6.67 -4.15
N LEU A 180 0.98 -6.56 -3.04
CA LEU A 180 -0.32 -7.24 -2.91
C LEU A 180 -1.48 -6.44 -3.52
N VAL A 181 -1.34 -5.13 -3.66
CA VAL A 181 -2.35 -4.20 -4.19
C VAL A 181 -1.70 -3.15 -5.10
N PRO A 182 -1.17 -3.56 -6.27
CA PRO A 182 -0.31 -2.73 -7.12
C PRO A 182 -0.95 -1.39 -7.49
N GLY A 183 -2.22 -1.35 -7.86
CA GLY A 183 -2.91 -0.09 -8.20
C GLY A 183 -2.96 0.92 -7.04
N LEU A 184 -3.11 0.46 -5.79
CA LEU A 184 -3.08 1.34 -4.63
C LEU A 184 -1.65 1.78 -4.29
N VAL A 185 -0.68 0.88 -4.44
CA VAL A 185 0.74 1.16 -4.24
C VAL A 185 1.24 2.24 -5.21
N GLU A 186 0.87 2.15 -6.49
CA GLU A 186 1.23 3.15 -7.51
C GLU A 186 0.69 4.54 -7.14
N LEU A 187 -0.55 4.65 -6.67
CA LEU A 187 -1.13 5.91 -6.23
C LEU A 187 -0.38 6.47 -5.00
N VAL A 188 -0.05 5.62 -4.03
CA VAL A 188 0.71 6.03 -2.84
C VAL A 188 2.10 6.52 -3.23
N LEU A 189 2.82 5.81 -4.10
CA LEU A 189 4.12 6.22 -4.63
C LEU A 189 4.04 7.57 -5.35
N ALA A 190 3.01 7.79 -6.17
CA ALA A 190 2.85 9.02 -6.92
C ALA A 190 2.78 10.27 -6.02
N THR A 191 2.22 10.15 -4.80
CA THR A 191 2.13 11.25 -3.83
C THR A 191 3.49 11.71 -3.28
N LEU A 192 4.52 10.85 -3.38
CA LEU A 192 5.85 11.08 -2.83
C LEU A 192 6.83 11.70 -3.83
N HIS A 193 6.48 11.69 -5.13
CA HIS A 193 7.29 12.35 -6.15
C HIS A 193 7.06 13.86 -6.10
N ASP A 194 8.15 14.62 -6.17
CA ASP A 194 8.06 16.08 -6.22
C ASP A 194 7.43 16.51 -7.55
N ALA A 195 6.54 17.51 -7.50
CA ALA A 195 5.89 18.05 -8.69
C ALA A 195 6.87 18.64 -9.74
N ASP A 196 8.15 18.77 -9.39
CA ASP A 196 9.21 19.32 -10.23
C ASP A 196 9.86 18.31 -11.20
N ASP A 197 9.58 17.00 -11.09
CA ASP A 197 10.16 15.99 -12.00
C ASP A 197 9.29 15.73 -13.26
N THR A 198 8.17 16.41 -13.40
CA THR A 198 7.45 16.49 -14.68
C THR A 198 8.14 17.52 -15.58
N GLY A 199 9.35 17.19 -16.04
CA GLY A 199 10.12 17.99 -16.98
C GLY A 199 9.33 18.31 -18.24
N VAL A 200 8.68 19.48 -18.25
CA VAL A 200 8.32 20.16 -19.48
C VAL A 200 9.61 20.62 -20.13
N GLN A 201 10.15 19.80 -21.03
CA GLN A 201 11.10 20.29 -22.01
C GLN A 201 10.35 21.21 -22.97
N ALA A 202 10.68 22.52 -22.87
CA ALA A 202 10.30 23.52 -23.83
C ALA A 202 11.13 23.39 -25.11
#